data_aeeefe7a5872d86e4aabb749fbcf0406
#
_entry.id   aeeefe7a5872d86e4aabb749fbcf0406
#
_cell.length_a   1.000
_cell.length_b   1.000
_cell.length_c   1.000
_cell.angle_alpha   90.00
_cell.angle_beta   90.00
_cell.angle_gamma   90.00
#
_symmetry.space_group_name_H-M   'P 1'
#
loop_
_entity.id
_entity.type
_entity.pdbx_description
1 polymer ?
#
loop_
_entity_poly.entity_id
_entity_poly.type
_entity_poly.pdbx_seq_one_letter_code
_entity_poly.pdbx_strand_id
1 'polypeptide(L)'
;MTQSASLELRRRSFLVWCGGLGLGSGLFPGALWAQSNGSPESITSAMIDSAARLAGLHISAVDREEMVAGINANLAGYEALRKIRIDQNVPPPLYFNPAVPGQTFSNERTPFVRGARSNVRRPQNLEDVAFWPVTDLSQLIESRQVSSQELTRMYLDRIRRYDPVLHCVVTLTEELAMEQAAQADREIAVGNYRGALHGIPWGVKDVIAKRGYRTTWGSEAYREQTLDLDATVVARLEEAGAVLLAKLATGEIARGDRWFDKQTRNPWKTDEGSGGSSAGPASATAAGLVGFSIGTDTTGSILGPSKTCGISGLRPTFGRVSRHGVMPVCWSLDKVGPICRSVEDCAIVFEAIRGPDNLDLAVVDMPFNWDGNRSLENLRVGCLQDAFGDDTDANDTATLESLRNLGVELRPLRLPEHAGMDALQMLLVDEAAAFDELI
;
A
#
# COMPACT_ATOMS: atom_id res chain seq x y z
N MET A 1 57.48 -14.35 24.43
CA MET A 1 56.33 -14.84 25.19
C MET A 1 55.63 -13.63 25.77
N THR A 2 54.63 -13.10 25.04
CA THR A 2 53.77 -12.03 25.50
C THR A 2 52.35 -12.56 25.42
N GLN A 3 51.78 -12.90 26.60
CA GLN A 3 50.40 -13.28 26.76
C GLN A 3 49.49 -12.08 26.39
N SER A 4 48.72 -12.22 25.33
CA SER A 4 47.58 -11.38 25.00
C SER A 4 46.52 -11.67 26.07
N ALA A 5 46.32 -10.77 27.01
CA ALA A 5 45.20 -10.77 27.92
C ALA A 5 43.95 -10.36 27.10
N SER A 6 43.12 -11.32 26.69
CA SER A 6 41.79 -11.07 26.19
C SER A 6 40.95 -10.44 27.31
N LEU A 7 40.65 -9.16 27.21
CA LEU A 7 39.65 -8.50 28.02
C LEU A 7 38.27 -9.10 27.66
N GLU A 8 37.91 -10.22 28.27
CA GLU A 8 36.52 -10.63 28.41
C GLU A 8 35.83 -9.60 29.33
N LEU A 9 35.38 -8.52 28.76
CA LEU A 9 34.40 -7.65 29.41
C LEU A 9 33.15 -8.51 29.63
N ARG A 10 33.02 -9.05 30.84
CA ARG A 10 31.83 -9.82 31.21
C ARG A 10 30.62 -8.91 30.99
N ARG A 11 29.65 -9.36 30.27
CA ARG A 11 28.40 -8.67 29.95
C ARG A 11 27.78 -7.95 31.16
N ARG A 12 27.96 -8.53 32.35
CA ARG A 12 27.57 -7.96 33.63
C ARG A 12 28.31 -6.66 33.99
N SER A 13 29.59 -6.59 33.74
CA SER A 13 30.42 -5.41 33.99
C SER A 13 30.13 -4.28 33.02
N PHE A 14 29.81 -4.60 31.76
CA PHE A 14 29.35 -3.65 30.76
C PHE A 14 28.00 -3.02 31.13
N LEU A 15 27.05 -3.82 31.60
CA LEU A 15 25.71 -3.36 32.00
C LEU A 15 25.76 -2.50 33.27
N VAL A 16 26.63 -2.83 34.25
CA VAL A 16 26.87 -2.01 35.44
C VAL A 16 27.50 -0.67 35.05
N TRP A 17 28.42 -0.68 34.08
CA TRP A 17 29.07 0.53 33.59
C TRP A 17 28.05 1.44 32.81
N CYS A 18 27.18 0.87 31.96
CA CYS A 18 26.11 1.60 31.30
C CYS A 18 25.10 2.18 32.29
N GLY A 19 24.74 1.43 33.35
CA GLY A 19 23.86 1.91 34.41
C GLY A 19 24.46 3.10 35.21
N GLY A 20 25.79 3.08 35.45
CA GLY A 20 26.53 4.16 36.09
C GLY A 20 26.65 5.44 35.28
N LEU A 21 26.48 5.37 33.95
CA LEU A 21 26.51 6.51 33.03
C LEU A 21 25.12 7.13 32.79
N GLY A 22 24.08 6.73 33.54
CA GLY A 22 22.71 7.24 33.34
C GLY A 22 22.03 6.76 32.06
N LEU A 23 22.61 5.80 31.33
CA LEU A 23 22.00 5.12 30.19
C LEU A 23 21.00 4.04 30.63
N GLY A 24 20.53 4.10 31.87
CA GLY A 24 19.53 3.21 32.46
C GLY A 24 18.09 3.54 32.05
N SER A 25 17.85 3.84 30.79
CA SER A 25 16.49 3.94 30.29
C SER A 25 15.86 2.54 30.13
N GLY A 26 14.57 2.43 30.31
CA GLY A 26 13.72 1.29 30.62
C GLY A 26 13.86 -0.03 29.84
N LEU A 27 14.79 -0.15 28.90
CA LEU A 27 15.04 -1.38 28.13
C LEU A 27 15.91 -2.43 28.88
N PHE A 28 16.70 -2.02 29.90
CA PHE A 28 17.67 -2.88 30.55
C PHE A 28 17.17 -3.70 31.74
N PRO A 29 16.24 -3.26 32.60
CA PRO A 29 15.81 -4.05 33.77
C PRO A 29 15.16 -5.38 33.37
N GLY A 30 14.38 -5.42 32.30
CA GLY A 30 13.76 -6.67 31.82
C GLY A 30 14.79 -7.66 31.28
N ALA A 31 15.81 -7.17 30.58
CA ALA A 31 16.89 -8.01 30.05
C ALA A 31 17.79 -8.54 31.21
N LEU A 32 18.00 -7.76 32.26
CA LEU A 32 18.73 -8.20 33.46
C LEU A 32 17.94 -9.24 34.27
N TRP A 33 16.64 -9.06 34.39
CA TRP A 33 15.76 -10.01 35.09
C TRP A 33 15.64 -11.34 34.32
N ALA A 34 15.44 -11.31 33.01
CA ALA A 34 15.44 -12.50 32.16
C ALA A 34 16.76 -13.29 32.21
N GLN A 35 17.87 -12.60 32.39
CA GLN A 35 19.20 -13.23 32.48
C GLN A 35 19.52 -13.79 33.86
N SER A 36 18.89 -13.29 34.95
CA SER A 36 19.09 -13.80 36.31
C SER A 36 18.37 -15.10 36.62
N ASN A 37 17.28 -15.38 35.90
CA ASN A 37 16.40 -16.52 36.17
C ASN A 37 16.34 -17.58 35.05
N GLY A 38 17.22 -17.49 34.02
CA GLY A 38 17.05 -18.21 32.76
C GLY A 38 16.03 -17.52 31.87
N SER A 39 16.07 -17.74 30.54
CA SER A 39 15.00 -17.25 29.66
C SER A 39 13.73 -17.95 30.06
N PRO A 40 12.65 -17.23 30.40
CA PRO A 40 11.37 -17.88 30.72
C PRO A 40 10.91 -18.69 29.49
N GLU A 41 10.43 -19.89 29.68
CA GLU A 41 9.88 -20.72 28.59
C GLU A 41 8.66 -20.04 27.93
N SER A 42 8.02 -19.11 28.64
CA SER A 42 6.89 -18.33 28.13
C SER A 42 6.75 -16.98 28.82
N ILE A 43 6.22 -16.00 28.11
CA ILE A 43 5.82 -14.70 28.67
C ILE A 43 4.49 -14.85 29.39
N THR A 44 4.39 -14.24 30.58
CA THR A 44 3.17 -14.25 31.41
C THR A 44 2.53 -12.87 31.47
N SER A 45 1.24 -12.81 31.82
CA SER A 45 0.49 -11.56 32.03
C SER A 45 1.15 -10.64 33.07
N ALA A 46 1.77 -11.19 34.14
CA ALA A 46 2.50 -10.41 35.13
C ALA A 46 3.78 -9.77 34.56
N MET A 47 4.46 -10.42 33.61
CA MET A 47 5.61 -9.86 32.91
C MET A 47 5.17 -8.72 31.99
N ILE A 48 4.00 -8.86 31.34
CA ILE A 48 3.41 -7.79 30.51
C ILE A 48 3.06 -6.58 31.37
N ASP A 49 2.46 -6.76 32.56
CA ASP A 49 2.19 -5.66 33.49
C ASP A 49 3.47 -4.91 33.89
N SER A 50 4.52 -5.66 34.20
CA SER A 50 5.80 -5.07 34.57
C SER A 50 6.43 -4.28 33.43
N ALA A 51 6.36 -4.80 32.20
CA ALA A 51 6.86 -4.12 31.00
C ALA A 51 6.03 -2.87 30.68
N ALA A 52 4.70 -2.95 30.75
CA ALA A 52 3.81 -1.83 30.54
C ALA A 52 4.10 -0.68 31.50
N ARG A 53 4.26 -0.95 32.79
CA ARG A 53 4.64 0.07 33.80
C ARG A 53 5.99 0.74 33.49
N LEU A 54 6.97 -0.01 33.00
CA LEU A 54 8.26 0.55 32.60
C LEU A 54 8.17 1.45 31.37
N ALA A 55 7.22 1.13 30.46
CA ALA A 55 6.91 1.93 29.29
C ALA A 55 5.98 3.11 29.57
N GLY A 56 5.44 3.24 30.81
CA GLY A 56 4.46 4.27 31.15
C GLY A 56 3.04 3.97 30.66
N LEU A 57 2.75 2.71 30.28
CA LEU A 57 1.46 2.28 29.74
C LEU A 57 0.57 1.68 30.81
N HIS A 58 -0.74 1.85 30.66
CA HIS A 58 -1.79 1.24 31.46
C HIS A 58 -2.59 0.23 30.64
N ILE A 59 -2.28 -1.07 30.79
CA ILE A 59 -2.98 -2.16 30.10
C ILE A 59 -3.87 -2.89 31.12
N SER A 60 -5.14 -3.09 30.80
CA SER A 60 -6.06 -3.77 31.69
C SER A 60 -5.68 -5.24 31.91
N ALA A 61 -6.16 -5.85 33.00
CA ALA A 61 -5.87 -7.27 33.27
C ALA A 61 -6.44 -8.19 32.18
N VAL A 62 -7.59 -7.83 31.59
CA VAL A 62 -8.23 -8.58 30.52
C VAL A 62 -7.37 -8.52 29.25
N ASP A 63 -6.98 -7.33 28.83
CA ASP A 63 -6.15 -7.13 27.62
C ASP A 63 -4.79 -7.83 27.76
N ARG A 64 -4.18 -7.78 28.96
CA ARG A 64 -2.90 -8.49 29.21
C ARG A 64 -3.04 -10.00 29.02
N GLU A 65 -4.13 -10.60 29.45
CA GLU A 65 -4.36 -12.04 29.24
C GLU A 65 -4.53 -12.37 27.74
N GLU A 66 -5.25 -11.53 27.00
CA GLU A 66 -5.40 -11.69 25.55
C GLU A 66 -4.08 -11.52 24.80
N MET A 67 -3.20 -10.62 25.25
CA MET A 67 -1.88 -10.37 24.65
C MET A 67 -0.89 -11.53 24.83
N VAL A 68 -1.05 -12.39 25.85
CA VAL A 68 -0.07 -13.44 26.20
C VAL A 68 0.27 -14.34 25.00
N ALA A 69 -0.74 -14.81 24.27
CA ALA A 69 -0.53 -15.72 23.16
C ALA A 69 0.24 -15.04 22.01
N GLY A 70 -0.13 -13.81 21.66
CA GLY A 70 0.52 -13.04 20.60
C GLY A 70 1.97 -12.69 20.94
N ILE A 71 2.25 -12.28 22.17
CA ILE A 71 3.61 -11.93 22.61
C ILE A 71 4.51 -13.17 22.65
N ASN A 72 3.99 -14.32 23.05
CA ASN A 72 4.77 -15.57 23.01
C ASN A 72 5.08 -16.01 21.57
N ALA A 73 4.17 -15.81 20.62
CA ALA A 73 4.44 -16.06 19.20
C ALA A 73 5.54 -15.11 18.69
N ASN A 74 5.50 -13.84 19.07
CA ASN A 74 6.55 -12.87 18.71
C ASN A 74 7.92 -13.22 19.29
N LEU A 75 8.00 -13.86 20.47
CA LEU A 75 9.25 -14.25 21.08
C LEU A 75 10.07 -15.18 20.16
N ALA A 76 9.44 -16.14 19.52
CA ALA A 76 10.09 -17.02 18.55
C ALA A 76 10.65 -16.24 17.34
N GLY A 77 9.91 -15.23 16.84
CA GLY A 77 10.37 -14.33 15.79
C GLY A 77 11.63 -13.54 16.20
N TYR A 78 11.65 -13.01 17.43
CA TYR A 78 12.86 -12.32 17.94
C TYR A 78 14.07 -13.26 18.09
N GLU A 79 13.86 -14.52 18.43
CA GLU A 79 14.93 -15.52 18.47
C GLU A 79 15.48 -15.82 17.07
N ALA A 80 14.62 -15.89 16.06
CA ALA A 80 15.03 -16.05 14.67
C ALA A 80 15.81 -14.82 14.17
N LEU A 81 15.34 -13.59 14.45
CA LEU A 81 16.04 -12.35 14.11
C LEU A 81 17.46 -12.30 14.71
N ARG A 82 17.63 -12.72 15.96
CA ARG A 82 18.96 -12.75 16.62
C ARG A 82 19.96 -13.70 15.97
N LYS A 83 19.52 -14.66 15.17
CA LYS A 83 20.38 -15.58 14.42
C LYS A 83 20.90 -14.95 13.13
N ILE A 84 20.25 -13.90 12.64
CA ILE A 84 20.67 -13.18 11.44
C ILE A 84 21.94 -12.40 11.78
N ARG A 85 23.01 -12.68 11.05
CA ARG A 85 24.25 -11.90 11.14
C ARG A 85 24.18 -10.74 10.16
N ILE A 86 24.21 -9.52 10.68
CA ILE A 86 24.27 -8.31 9.86
C ILE A 86 25.72 -7.81 9.92
N ASP A 87 26.35 -7.65 8.74
CA ASP A 87 27.68 -7.08 8.61
C ASP A 87 27.64 -5.59 9.04
N GLN A 88 28.72 -5.12 9.69
CA GLN A 88 28.82 -3.72 10.13
C GLN A 88 28.81 -2.71 8.98
N ASN A 89 29.12 -3.16 7.77
CA ASN A 89 29.09 -2.33 6.57
C ASN A 89 27.69 -2.24 5.91
N VAL A 90 26.69 -2.96 6.43
CA VAL A 90 25.32 -2.84 5.95
C VAL A 90 24.76 -1.49 6.42
N PRO A 91 24.43 -0.56 5.52
CA PRO A 91 23.88 0.72 5.92
C PRO A 91 22.50 0.54 6.55
N PRO A 92 22.11 1.40 7.52
CA PRO A 92 20.77 1.34 8.09
C PRO A 92 19.72 1.53 6.99
N PRO A 93 18.61 0.76 6.99
CA PRO A 93 17.59 0.79 5.94
C PRO A 93 16.66 1.99 6.05
N LEU A 94 17.14 3.14 6.50
CA LEU A 94 16.38 4.39 6.57
C LEU A 94 15.94 4.89 5.20
N TYR A 95 16.71 4.54 4.16
CA TYR A 95 16.40 4.84 2.77
C TYR A 95 16.56 3.57 1.94
N PHE A 96 15.46 3.03 1.46
CA PHE A 96 15.53 1.95 0.50
C PHE A 96 16.13 2.45 -0.82
N ASN A 97 17.26 1.89 -1.21
CA ASN A 97 17.86 2.14 -2.52
C ASN A 97 17.72 0.90 -3.39
N PRO A 98 16.92 0.93 -4.46
CA PRO A 98 16.77 -0.21 -5.37
C PRO A 98 18.03 -0.46 -6.21
N ALA A 99 18.97 0.49 -6.27
CA ALA A 99 20.26 0.32 -6.94
C ALA A 99 21.19 -0.47 -6.03
N VAL A 100 21.34 -1.77 -6.30
CA VAL A 100 22.33 -2.58 -5.59
C VAL A 100 23.75 -2.20 -6.05
N PRO A 101 24.80 -2.41 -5.23
CA PRO A 101 26.17 -2.12 -5.60
C PRO A 101 26.56 -2.71 -6.97
N GLY A 102 27.10 -1.87 -7.85
CA GLY A 102 27.48 -2.25 -9.21
C GLY A 102 26.38 -2.12 -10.27
N GLN A 103 25.14 -1.78 -9.88
CA GLN A 103 24.07 -1.44 -10.82
C GLN A 103 23.92 0.08 -10.94
N THR A 104 23.76 0.54 -12.17
CA THR A 104 23.40 1.92 -12.48
C THR A 104 22.09 1.95 -13.25
N PHE A 105 21.18 2.85 -12.88
CA PHE A 105 19.99 3.13 -13.66
C PHE A 105 20.24 4.32 -14.59
N SER A 106 19.69 4.23 -15.81
CA SER A 106 19.69 5.37 -16.71
C SER A 106 18.84 6.50 -16.13
N ASN A 107 19.37 7.73 -16.19
CA ASN A 107 18.61 8.95 -15.89
C ASN A 107 17.92 9.52 -17.14
N GLU A 108 18.01 8.83 -18.27
CA GLU A 108 17.36 9.23 -19.51
C GLU A 108 15.83 9.23 -19.30
N ARG A 109 15.18 10.29 -19.78
CA ARG A 109 13.74 10.45 -19.73
C ARG A 109 13.18 10.43 -21.14
N THR A 110 12.32 9.47 -21.40
CA THR A 110 11.56 9.38 -22.66
C THR A 110 10.12 9.79 -22.42
N PRO A 111 9.40 10.29 -23.44
CA PRO A 111 7.98 10.55 -23.33
C PRO A 111 7.21 9.28 -22.95
N PHE A 112 6.13 9.47 -22.19
CA PHE A 112 5.17 8.40 -21.92
C PHE A 112 4.42 8.06 -23.21
N VAL A 113 4.58 6.84 -23.72
CA VAL A 113 3.93 6.38 -24.95
C VAL A 113 2.85 5.37 -24.60
N ARG A 114 1.59 5.74 -24.88
CA ARG A 114 0.46 4.82 -24.70
C ARG A 114 0.45 3.75 -25.79
N GLY A 115 -0.10 2.59 -25.48
CA GLY A 115 -0.38 1.52 -26.44
C GLY A 115 -1.36 1.95 -27.53
N ALA A 116 -1.60 1.06 -28.48
CA ALA A 116 -2.54 1.31 -29.58
C ALA A 116 -3.91 1.64 -29.04
N ARG A 117 -4.49 2.77 -29.51
CA ARG A 117 -5.83 3.20 -29.10
C ARG A 117 -6.89 2.37 -29.81
N SER A 118 -7.84 1.83 -29.06
CA SER A 118 -9.08 1.29 -29.60
C SER A 118 -9.97 2.44 -30.13
N ASN A 119 -10.73 2.20 -31.17
CA ASN A 119 -11.70 3.19 -31.67
C ASN A 119 -13.01 3.04 -30.89
N VAL A 120 -13.06 3.66 -29.71
CA VAL A 120 -14.23 3.59 -28.84
C VAL A 120 -15.33 4.55 -29.26
N ARG A 121 -16.58 4.13 -29.09
CA ARG A 121 -17.78 4.95 -29.32
C ARG A 121 -18.68 4.88 -28.09
N ARG A 122 -19.37 5.98 -27.82
CA ARG A 122 -20.39 6.03 -26.77
C ARG A 122 -21.44 4.93 -27.00
N PRO A 123 -21.69 4.03 -26.03
CA PRO A 123 -22.77 3.06 -26.08
C PRO A 123 -24.14 3.75 -25.91
N GLN A 124 -25.21 3.05 -26.25
CA GLN A 124 -26.58 3.55 -26.03
C GLN A 124 -26.88 3.71 -24.53
N ASN A 125 -26.50 2.72 -23.74
CA ASN A 125 -26.57 2.81 -22.28
C ASN A 125 -25.19 3.21 -21.74
N LEU A 126 -25.10 4.38 -21.11
CA LEU A 126 -23.83 4.85 -20.56
C LEU A 126 -23.28 3.93 -19.44
N GLU A 127 -24.15 3.20 -18.75
CA GLU A 127 -23.71 2.26 -17.71
C GLU A 127 -22.81 1.13 -18.24
N ASP A 128 -22.87 0.84 -19.55
CA ASP A 128 -22.00 -0.18 -20.17
C ASP A 128 -20.51 0.18 -20.10
N VAL A 129 -20.16 1.47 -19.94
CA VAL A 129 -18.77 1.91 -19.79
C VAL A 129 -18.24 1.76 -18.36
N ALA A 130 -19.06 1.35 -17.40
CA ALA A 130 -18.66 1.29 -15.99
C ALA A 130 -17.41 0.41 -15.72
N PHE A 131 -17.20 -0.59 -16.58
CA PHE A 131 -16.07 -1.53 -16.51
C PHE A 131 -14.98 -1.25 -17.54
N TRP A 132 -15.09 -0.16 -18.30
CA TRP A 132 -14.08 0.16 -19.29
C TRP A 132 -12.79 0.66 -18.61
N PRO A 133 -11.61 0.39 -19.19
CA PRO A 133 -10.36 0.92 -18.70
C PRO A 133 -10.31 2.45 -18.86
N VAL A 134 -9.47 3.10 -18.09
CA VAL A 134 -9.24 4.56 -18.16
C VAL A 134 -8.82 4.98 -19.55
N THR A 135 -8.02 4.14 -20.23
CA THR A 135 -7.60 4.36 -21.63
C THR A 135 -8.76 4.56 -22.58
N ASP A 136 -9.87 3.83 -22.40
CA ASP A 136 -11.07 3.94 -23.26
C ASP A 136 -12.00 5.08 -22.76
N LEU A 137 -12.19 5.19 -21.43
CA LEU A 137 -12.96 6.30 -20.85
C LEU A 137 -12.38 7.66 -21.25
N SER A 138 -11.03 7.78 -21.24
CA SER A 138 -10.35 9.00 -21.62
C SER A 138 -10.61 9.40 -23.08
N GLN A 139 -10.73 8.43 -23.98
CA GLN A 139 -11.07 8.71 -25.39
C GLN A 139 -12.49 9.25 -25.56
N LEU A 140 -13.47 8.72 -24.79
CA LEU A 140 -14.84 9.26 -24.81
C LEU A 140 -14.87 10.71 -24.31
N ILE A 141 -14.13 11.02 -23.27
CA ILE A 141 -14.02 12.38 -22.70
C ILE A 141 -13.29 13.31 -23.68
N GLU A 142 -12.09 12.93 -24.17
CA GLU A 142 -11.26 13.70 -25.10
C GLU A 142 -12.06 14.05 -26.37
N SER A 143 -12.79 13.07 -26.92
CA SER A 143 -13.62 13.25 -28.11
C SER A 143 -14.99 13.91 -27.83
N ARG A 144 -15.28 14.24 -26.58
CA ARG A 144 -16.55 14.83 -26.13
C ARG A 144 -17.79 14.00 -26.46
N GLN A 145 -17.64 12.70 -26.63
CA GLN A 145 -18.77 11.77 -26.78
C GLN A 145 -19.52 11.55 -25.45
N VAL A 146 -18.80 11.68 -24.34
CA VAL A 146 -19.34 11.65 -22.97
C VAL A 146 -18.72 12.81 -22.20
N SER A 147 -19.52 13.55 -21.46
CA SER A 147 -19.02 14.59 -20.57
C SER A 147 -18.54 13.98 -19.23
N SER A 148 -17.63 14.67 -18.55
CA SER A 148 -17.18 14.29 -17.21
C SER A 148 -18.35 14.25 -16.24
N GLN A 149 -19.29 15.19 -16.35
CA GLN A 149 -20.50 15.22 -15.50
C GLN A 149 -21.42 14.02 -15.74
N GLU A 150 -21.62 13.57 -17.01
CA GLU A 150 -22.38 12.37 -17.30
C GLU A 150 -21.73 11.13 -16.68
N LEU A 151 -20.42 10.99 -16.86
CA LEU A 151 -19.66 9.87 -16.32
C LEU A 151 -19.66 9.86 -14.79
N THR A 152 -19.50 11.04 -14.17
CA THR A 152 -19.54 11.22 -12.71
C THR A 152 -20.91 10.82 -12.15
N ARG A 153 -22.02 11.30 -12.73
CA ARG A 153 -23.37 10.89 -12.31
C ARG A 153 -23.59 9.40 -12.40
N MET A 154 -23.18 8.79 -13.52
CA MET A 154 -23.30 7.35 -13.73
C MET A 154 -22.61 6.56 -12.61
N TYR A 155 -21.38 6.93 -12.25
CA TYR A 155 -20.66 6.26 -11.16
C TYR A 155 -21.27 6.52 -9.78
N LEU A 156 -21.74 7.75 -9.51
CA LEU A 156 -22.45 8.06 -8.25
C LEU A 156 -23.72 7.23 -8.10
N ASP A 157 -24.50 7.09 -9.18
CA ASP A 157 -25.72 6.27 -9.16
C ASP A 157 -25.41 4.78 -8.96
N ARG A 158 -24.32 4.30 -9.53
CA ARG A 158 -23.83 2.94 -9.29
C ARG A 158 -23.36 2.76 -7.83
N ILE A 159 -22.64 3.70 -7.26
CA ILE A 159 -22.25 3.65 -5.84
C ILE A 159 -23.51 3.55 -4.96
N ARG A 160 -24.50 4.38 -5.16
CA ARG A 160 -25.76 4.34 -4.38
C ARG A 160 -26.48 3.01 -4.48
N ARG A 161 -26.42 2.36 -5.64
CA ARG A 161 -27.06 1.07 -5.90
C ARG A 161 -26.33 -0.11 -5.26
N TYR A 162 -25.00 -0.13 -5.32
CA TYR A 162 -24.21 -1.31 -4.99
C TYR A 162 -23.46 -1.23 -3.65
N ASP A 163 -23.15 -0.04 -3.16
CA ASP A 163 -22.42 0.10 -1.90
C ASP A 163 -23.19 -0.42 -0.66
N PRO A 164 -24.55 -0.40 -0.61
CA PRO A 164 -25.28 -1.05 0.48
C PRO A 164 -24.98 -2.56 0.66
N VAL A 165 -24.48 -3.22 -0.38
CA VAL A 165 -24.05 -4.63 -0.33
C VAL A 165 -22.53 -4.74 -0.18
N LEU A 166 -21.76 -3.87 -0.86
CA LEU A 166 -20.30 -3.99 -0.94
C LEU A 166 -19.58 -3.35 0.24
N HIS A 167 -20.17 -2.36 0.89
CA HIS A 167 -19.58 -1.61 2.00
C HIS A 167 -18.15 -1.14 1.68
N CYS A 168 -17.97 -0.56 0.49
CA CYS A 168 -16.66 -0.12 0.01
C CYS A 168 -16.45 1.40 0.10
N VAL A 169 -17.49 2.17 0.47
CA VAL A 169 -17.45 3.63 0.56
C VAL A 169 -17.63 4.09 2.00
N VAL A 170 -16.71 4.93 2.49
CA VAL A 170 -16.79 5.59 3.80
C VAL A 170 -17.47 6.95 3.69
N THR A 171 -17.07 7.75 2.69
CA THR A 171 -17.59 9.11 2.48
C THR A 171 -17.71 9.40 1.00
N LEU A 172 -18.89 9.81 0.55
CA LEU A 172 -19.07 10.37 -0.81
C LEU A 172 -18.62 11.84 -0.81
N THR A 173 -17.96 12.25 -1.89
CA THR A 173 -17.53 13.63 -2.14
C THR A 173 -18.33 14.24 -3.30
N GLU A 174 -19.65 14.02 -3.33
CA GLU A 174 -20.53 14.28 -4.47
C GLU A 174 -20.49 15.74 -4.96
N GLU A 175 -20.58 16.70 -4.04
CA GLU A 175 -20.55 18.13 -4.40
C GLU A 175 -19.22 18.47 -5.08
N LEU A 176 -18.09 18.10 -4.46
CA LEU A 176 -16.75 18.28 -5.02
C LEU A 176 -16.62 17.59 -6.37
N ALA A 177 -17.10 16.34 -6.48
CA ALA A 177 -17.02 15.57 -7.72
C ALA A 177 -17.77 16.27 -8.87
N MET A 178 -18.96 16.80 -8.60
CA MET A 178 -19.74 17.51 -9.62
C MET A 178 -19.11 18.85 -9.98
N GLU A 179 -18.50 19.57 -9.05
CA GLU A 179 -17.74 20.80 -9.33
C GLU A 179 -16.51 20.50 -10.22
N GLN A 180 -15.70 19.50 -9.84
CA GLN A 180 -14.53 19.07 -10.60
C GLN A 180 -14.92 18.59 -12.01
N ALA A 181 -15.99 17.81 -12.14
CA ALA A 181 -16.51 17.34 -13.42
C ALA A 181 -16.98 18.51 -14.31
N ALA A 182 -17.70 19.46 -13.74
CA ALA A 182 -18.15 20.65 -14.48
C ALA A 182 -16.96 21.52 -14.92
N GLN A 183 -15.90 21.60 -14.09
CA GLN A 183 -14.68 22.31 -14.47
C GLN A 183 -13.96 21.58 -15.62
N ALA A 184 -13.81 20.26 -15.54
CA ALA A 184 -13.21 19.45 -16.60
C ALA A 184 -13.94 19.63 -17.93
N ASP A 185 -15.29 19.58 -17.91
CA ASP A 185 -16.10 19.79 -19.11
C ASP A 185 -15.87 21.19 -19.73
N ARG A 186 -15.79 22.24 -18.93
CA ARG A 186 -15.51 23.61 -19.40
C ARG A 186 -14.13 23.72 -20.03
N GLU A 187 -13.11 23.15 -19.40
CA GLU A 187 -11.73 23.18 -19.91
C GLU A 187 -11.61 22.41 -21.22
N ILE A 188 -12.17 21.21 -21.30
CA ILE A 188 -12.16 20.39 -22.51
C ILE A 188 -12.92 21.06 -23.66
N ALA A 189 -14.03 21.74 -23.36
CA ALA A 189 -14.83 22.45 -24.37
C ALA A 189 -14.03 23.54 -25.08
N VAL A 190 -13.10 24.21 -24.39
CA VAL A 190 -12.22 25.24 -24.97
C VAL A 190 -10.88 24.69 -25.46
N GLY A 191 -10.71 23.37 -25.51
CA GLY A 191 -9.52 22.70 -26.02
C GLY A 191 -8.37 22.51 -25.01
N ASN A 192 -8.60 22.82 -23.76
CA ASN A 192 -7.63 22.61 -22.67
C ASN A 192 -7.79 21.20 -22.09
N TYR A 193 -7.30 20.18 -22.80
CA TYR A 193 -7.29 18.81 -22.33
C TYR A 193 -5.99 18.46 -21.63
N ARG A 194 -6.04 18.16 -20.32
CA ARG A 194 -4.86 17.92 -19.48
C ARG A 194 -4.23 16.54 -19.67
N GLY A 195 -4.93 15.59 -20.28
CA GLY A 195 -4.45 14.21 -20.51
C GLY A 195 -5.43 13.14 -20.06
N ALA A 196 -4.98 11.89 -20.03
CA ALA A 196 -5.84 10.72 -19.88
C ALA A 196 -6.68 10.65 -18.59
N LEU A 197 -6.31 11.37 -17.55
CA LEU A 197 -7.05 11.41 -16.28
C LEU A 197 -8.04 12.57 -16.20
N HIS A 198 -8.02 13.50 -17.16
CA HIS A 198 -8.87 14.67 -17.16
C HIS A 198 -10.35 14.29 -17.28
N GLY A 199 -11.13 14.63 -16.26
CA GLY A 199 -12.55 14.33 -16.17
C GLY A 199 -12.88 12.88 -15.79
N ILE A 200 -11.88 12.07 -15.40
CA ILE A 200 -12.08 10.66 -15.02
C ILE A 200 -12.42 10.56 -13.52
N PRO A 201 -13.56 9.97 -13.16
CA PRO A 201 -13.96 9.75 -11.77
C PRO A 201 -13.14 8.66 -11.08
N TRP A 202 -12.65 8.96 -9.86
CA TRP A 202 -11.80 8.06 -9.08
C TRP A 202 -12.12 8.04 -7.60
N GLY A 203 -11.54 7.09 -6.86
CA GLY A 203 -11.70 6.98 -5.43
C GLY A 203 -10.37 6.81 -4.68
N VAL A 204 -10.32 7.27 -3.43
CA VAL A 204 -9.12 7.24 -2.60
C VAL A 204 -9.32 6.45 -1.32
N LYS A 205 -8.37 5.59 -0.96
CA LYS A 205 -8.37 4.86 0.31
C LYS A 205 -8.44 5.81 1.50
N ASP A 206 -9.24 5.49 2.50
CA ASP A 206 -9.55 6.36 3.64
C ASP A 206 -8.44 6.46 4.71
N VAL A 207 -7.22 6.16 4.33
CA VAL A 207 -5.98 6.51 5.05
C VAL A 207 -5.27 7.72 4.44
N ILE A 208 -5.79 8.24 3.31
CA ILE A 208 -5.21 9.32 2.52
C ILE A 208 -6.06 10.57 2.72
N ALA A 209 -5.44 11.64 3.18
CA ALA A 209 -6.12 12.88 3.55
C ALA A 209 -6.68 13.63 2.35
N LYS A 210 -7.91 14.12 2.50
CA LYS A 210 -8.53 15.16 1.67
C LYS A 210 -9.10 16.22 2.58
N ARG A 211 -8.61 17.46 2.45
CA ARG A 211 -9.10 18.59 3.23
C ARG A 211 -10.61 18.75 3.10
N GLY A 212 -11.27 19.00 4.22
CA GLY A 212 -12.72 19.18 4.29
C GLY A 212 -13.52 17.87 4.36
N TYR A 213 -12.86 16.73 4.27
CA TYR A 213 -13.49 15.41 4.38
C TYR A 213 -12.87 14.56 5.48
N ARG A 214 -13.68 13.72 6.11
CA ARG A 214 -13.20 12.80 7.13
C ARG A 214 -12.15 11.86 6.56
N THR A 215 -11.17 11.51 7.38
CA THR A 215 -10.14 10.51 7.10
C THR A 215 -10.05 9.62 8.32
N THR A 216 -10.85 8.54 8.32
CA THR A 216 -11.21 7.79 9.53
C THR A 216 -10.26 6.64 9.86
N TRP A 217 -9.36 6.31 8.94
CA TRP A 217 -8.47 5.15 9.04
C TRP A 217 -9.20 3.81 9.28
N GLY A 218 -10.53 3.80 9.06
CA GLY A 218 -11.41 2.65 9.29
C GLY A 218 -11.64 2.32 10.78
N SER A 219 -11.15 3.15 11.70
CA SER A 219 -11.19 2.94 13.15
C SER A 219 -12.22 3.82 13.83
N GLU A 220 -12.91 3.26 14.83
CA GLU A 220 -13.87 3.99 15.65
C GLU A 220 -13.24 5.19 16.37
N ALA A 221 -11.99 5.06 16.82
CA ALA A 221 -11.25 6.13 17.48
C ALA A 221 -11.08 7.38 16.61
N TYR A 222 -11.07 7.21 15.29
CA TYR A 222 -10.88 8.28 14.31
C TYR A 222 -12.10 8.57 13.44
N ARG A 223 -13.29 8.07 13.80
CA ARG A 223 -14.52 8.15 13.01
C ARG A 223 -14.85 9.58 12.54
N GLU A 224 -14.62 10.58 13.36
CA GLU A 224 -14.90 11.98 13.05
C GLU A 224 -13.65 12.80 12.71
N GLN A 225 -12.50 12.15 12.54
CA GLN A 225 -11.24 12.83 12.24
C GLN A 225 -11.29 13.54 10.90
N THR A 226 -10.89 14.81 10.89
CA THR A 226 -10.60 15.60 9.70
C THR A 226 -9.16 16.11 9.77
N LEU A 227 -8.47 16.07 8.62
CA LEU A 227 -7.10 16.55 8.50
C LEU A 227 -7.09 17.81 7.62
N ASP A 228 -6.50 18.91 8.09
CA ASP A 228 -6.47 20.20 7.36
C ASP A 228 -5.36 20.22 6.30
N LEU A 229 -5.31 19.18 5.47
CA LEU A 229 -4.36 19.08 4.36
C LEU A 229 -4.92 18.19 3.25
N ASP A 230 -4.40 18.36 2.06
CA ASP A 230 -4.52 17.41 0.96
C ASP A 230 -3.24 16.58 0.85
N ALA A 231 -3.40 15.26 0.78
CA ALA A 231 -2.26 14.41 0.47
C ALA A 231 -1.71 14.73 -0.92
N THR A 232 -0.39 14.65 -1.09
CA THR A 232 0.27 14.97 -2.38
C THR A 232 -0.34 14.20 -3.55
N VAL A 233 -0.69 12.93 -3.34
CA VAL A 233 -1.34 12.11 -4.39
C VAL A 233 -2.70 12.66 -4.80
N VAL A 234 -3.46 13.23 -3.86
CA VAL A 234 -4.76 13.85 -4.14
C VAL A 234 -4.57 15.13 -4.92
N ALA A 235 -3.66 16.00 -4.48
CA ALA A 235 -3.36 17.26 -5.16
C ALA A 235 -2.91 17.02 -6.62
N ARG A 236 -2.03 16.04 -6.86
CA ARG A 236 -1.55 15.70 -8.21
C ARG A 236 -2.64 15.17 -9.13
N LEU A 237 -3.56 14.37 -8.60
CA LEU A 237 -4.70 13.90 -9.38
C LEU A 237 -5.70 15.02 -9.69
N GLU A 238 -5.88 15.98 -8.78
CA GLU A 238 -6.65 17.20 -9.05
C GLU A 238 -5.96 18.06 -10.12
N GLU A 239 -4.65 18.23 -10.06
CA GLU A 239 -3.85 18.90 -11.11
C GLU A 239 -3.99 18.21 -12.47
N ALA A 240 -4.05 16.87 -12.50
CA ALA A 240 -4.35 16.10 -13.71
C ALA A 240 -5.80 16.22 -14.19
N GLY A 241 -6.67 16.88 -13.42
CA GLY A 241 -8.09 17.08 -13.72
C GLY A 241 -8.98 15.87 -13.42
N ALA A 242 -8.51 14.90 -12.63
CA ALA A 242 -9.30 13.76 -12.20
C ALA A 242 -10.37 14.15 -11.16
N VAL A 243 -11.50 13.46 -11.13
CA VAL A 243 -12.70 13.78 -10.36
C VAL A 243 -12.81 12.86 -9.15
N LEU A 244 -12.64 13.39 -7.93
CA LEU A 244 -12.71 12.57 -6.71
C LEU A 244 -14.16 12.27 -6.33
N LEU A 245 -14.58 11.00 -6.41
CA LEU A 245 -15.93 10.56 -6.07
C LEU A 245 -16.14 10.20 -4.61
N ALA A 246 -15.12 9.58 -3.98
CA ALA A 246 -15.30 8.99 -2.66
C ALA A 246 -14.00 8.73 -1.93
N LYS A 247 -14.08 8.73 -0.60
CA LYS A 247 -13.15 8.08 0.32
C LYS A 247 -13.59 6.63 0.46
N LEU A 248 -12.72 5.69 0.08
CA LEU A 248 -13.00 4.26 0.00
C LEU A 248 -12.48 3.52 1.22
N ALA A 249 -13.21 2.51 1.66
CA ALA A 249 -12.95 1.80 2.90
C ALA A 249 -11.55 1.17 2.96
N THR A 250 -10.97 1.25 4.12
CA THR A 250 -9.76 0.52 4.50
C THR A 250 -10.10 -0.42 5.65
N GLY A 251 -9.43 -1.55 5.77
CA GLY A 251 -9.47 -2.26 7.04
C GLY A 251 -8.93 -1.37 8.16
N GLU A 252 -9.43 -1.58 9.38
CA GLU A 252 -9.07 -0.75 10.55
C GLU A 252 -7.56 -0.61 10.69
N ILE A 253 -7.10 0.65 10.77
CA ILE A 253 -5.68 1.00 10.85
C ILE A 253 -4.86 0.25 9.78
N ALA A 254 -5.41 0.21 8.55
CA ALA A 254 -4.85 -0.48 7.40
C ALA A 254 -4.59 -1.99 7.60
N ARG A 255 -5.45 -2.70 8.36
CA ARG A 255 -5.40 -4.16 8.55
C ARG A 255 -6.67 -4.84 8.05
N GLY A 256 -6.54 -5.83 7.17
CA GLY A 256 -7.66 -6.60 6.64
C GLY A 256 -8.70 -5.76 5.88
N ASP A 257 -9.96 -6.19 5.90
CA ASP A 257 -11.08 -5.59 5.17
C ASP A 257 -12.28 -5.21 6.06
N ARG A 258 -12.10 -5.28 7.39
CA ARG A 258 -13.11 -4.88 8.38
C ARG A 258 -12.83 -3.45 8.86
N TRP A 259 -13.90 -2.66 8.96
CA TRP A 259 -13.85 -1.26 9.39
C TRP A 259 -15.16 -0.91 10.10
N PHE A 260 -15.06 -0.25 11.22
CA PHE A 260 -16.17 -0.05 12.15
C PHE A 260 -16.90 -1.39 12.42
N ASP A 261 -18.19 -1.46 12.17
CA ASP A 261 -19.04 -2.64 12.26
C ASP A 261 -19.24 -3.38 10.93
N LYS A 262 -18.51 -2.98 9.87
CA LYS A 262 -18.69 -3.45 8.50
C LYS A 262 -17.50 -4.29 8.01
N GLN A 263 -17.73 -5.03 6.93
CA GLN A 263 -16.71 -5.68 6.13
C GLN A 263 -16.92 -5.32 4.66
N THR A 264 -15.87 -4.85 4.00
CA THR A 264 -15.91 -4.64 2.55
C THR A 264 -15.98 -5.97 1.83
N ARG A 265 -16.91 -6.11 0.88
CA ARG A 265 -17.21 -7.38 0.21
C ARG A 265 -16.49 -7.51 -1.13
N ASN A 266 -16.18 -8.76 -1.46
CA ASN A 266 -15.73 -9.13 -2.80
C ASN A 266 -16.93 -9.02 -3.79
N PRO A 267 -16.86 -8.21 -4.86
CA PRO A 267 -17.97 -8.04 -5.78
C PRO A 267 -18.39 -9.32 -6.50
N TRP A 268 -17.49 -10.27 -6.66
CA TRP A 268 -17.74 -11.55 -7.31
C TRP A 268 -18.39 -12.58 -6.39
N LYS A 269 -18.19 -12.42 -5.07
CA LYS A 269 -18.69 -13.32 -4.04
C LYS A 269 -18.96 -12.51 -2.76
N THR A 270 -20.16 -11.96 -2.66
CA THR A 270 -20.53 -10.97 -1.64
C THR A 270 -20.68 -11.55 -0.22
N ASP A 271 -20.60 -12.84 -0.04
CA ASP A 271 -20.46 -13.52 1.26
C ASP A 271 -19.00 -13.55 1.76
N GLU A 272 -18.03 -13.23 0.91
CA GLU A 272 -16.62 -13.12 1.26
C GLU A 272 -16.15 -11.66 1.32
N GLY A 273 -15.05 -11.43 2.05
CA GLY A 273 -14.37 -10.15 2.08
C GLY A 273 -13.56 -9.87 0.82
N SER A 274 -13.29 -8.61 0.56
CA SER A 274 -12.49 -8.16 -0.60
C SER A 274 -10.98 -8.40 -0.42
N GLY A 275 -10.55 -8.85 0.76
CA GLY A 275 -9.15 -8.73 1.17
C GLY A 275 -8.78 -7.27 1.45
N GLY A 276 -7.56 -7.05 1.95
CA GLY A 276 -7.17 -5.71 2.41
C GLY A 276 -5.66 -5.48 2.45
N SER A 277 -5.32 -4.31 2.93
CA SER A 277 -6.16 -3.27 3.56
C SER A 277 -6.73 -2.23 2.57
N SER A 278 -6.36 -2.19 1.29
CA SER A 278 -7.05 -1.36 0.29
C SER A 278 -8.35 -2.02 -0.18
N ALA A 279 -9.20 -2.37 0.79
CA ALA A 279 -10.42 -3.15 0.62
C ALA A 279 -11.43 -2.44 -0.30
N GLY A 280 -11.83 -1.21 0.06
CA GLY A 280 -12.74 -0.39 -0.72
C GLY A 280 -12.20 -0.02 -2.09
N PRO A 281 -10.93 0.41 -2.24
CA PRO A 281 -10.31 0.64 -3.54
C PRO A 281 -10.44 -0.55 -4.51
N ALA A 282 -10.13 -1.76 -4.06
CA ALA A 282 -10.21 -2.94 -4.89
C ALA A 282 -11.66 -3.31 -5.23
N SER A 283 -12.54 -3.36 -4.24
CA SER A 283 -13.95 -3.69 -4.41
C SER A 283 -14.65 -2.69 -5.33
N ALA A 284 -14.49 -1.37 -5.09
CA ALA A 284 -15.14 -0.34 -5.90
C ALA A 284 -14.64 -0.35 -7.35
N THR A 285 -13.34 -0.55 -7.58
CA THR A 285 -12.79 -0.61 -8.94
C THR A 285 -13.29 -1.86 -9.67
N ALA A 286 -13.29 -3.04 -9.02
CA ALA A 286 -13.77 -4.27 -9.61
C ALA A 286 -15.27 -4.23 -9.92
N ALA A 287 -16.07 -3.62 -9.04
CA ALA A 287 -17.52 -3.46 -9.23
C ALA A 287 -17.91 -2.38 -10.25
N GLY A 288 -16.96 -1.66 -10.85
CA GLY A 288 -17.25 -0.57 -11.77
C GLY A 288 -17.96 0.60 -11.09
N LEU A 289 -17.52 0.99 -9.87
CA LEU A 289 -18.05 2.12 -9.13
C LEU A 289 -17.18 3.38 -9.26
N VAL A 290 -15.97 3.20 -9.76
CA VAL A 290 -15.00 4.26 -10.07
C VAL A 290 -14.21 3.90 -11.32
N GLY A 291 -13.64 4.88 -12.00
CA GLY A 291 -12.74 4.67 -13.14
C GLY A 291 -11.45 3.97 -12.71
N PHE A 292 -10.86 4.41 -11.59
CA PHE A 292 -9.70 3.83 -10.92
C PHE A 292 -9.71 4.24 -9.44
N SER A 293 -8.79 3.67 -8.67
CA SER A 293 -8.62 4.08 -7.27
C SER A 293 -7.15 4.10 -6.83
N ILE A 294 -6.89 4.75 -5.70
CA ILE A 294 -5.59 4.80 -5.05
C ILE A 294 -5.66 4.06 -3.73
N GLY A 295 -4.71 3.15 -3.53
CA GLY A 295 -4.49 2.40 -2.31
C GLY A 295 -3.11 2.63 -1.69
N THR A 296 -2.86 1.95 -0.56
CA THR A 296 -1.54 1.89 0.09
C THR A 296 -1.13 0.44 0.29
N ASP A 297 0.17 0.20 0.32
CA ASP A 297 0.75 -1.13 0.47
C ASP A 297 1.99 -1.10 1.37
N THR A 298 1.89 -1.71 2.53
CA THR A 298 3.01 -1.97 3.42
C THR A 298 3.62 -3.32 3.09
N THR A 299 2.81 -4.38 3.14
CA THR A 299 3.23 -5.79 2.98
C THR A 299 2.34 -6.60 2.03
N GLY A 300 1.54 -5.95 1.18
CA GLY A 300 0.63 -6.61 0.24
C GLY A 300 -0.73 -5.93 0.11
N SER A 301 -0.94 -4.78 0.76
CA SER A 301 -2.28 -4.16 0.88
C SER A 301 -2.82 -3.49 -0.40
N ILE A 302 -2.08 -3.43 -1.51
CA ILE A 302 -2.57 -3.20 -2.87
C ILE A 302 -2.74 -4.54 -3.58
N LEU A 303 -1.71 -5.39 -3.56
CA LEU A 303 -1.64 -6.60 -4.38
C LEU A 303 -2.65 -7.66 -3.92
N GLY A 304 -2.79 -7.87 -2.61
CA GLY A 304 -3.72 -8.85 -2.04
C GLY A 304 -5.18 -8.59 -2.46
N PRO A 305 -5.76 -7.43 -2.13
CA PRO A 305 -7.14 -7.13 -2.52
C PRO A 305 -7.33 -7.03 -4.04
N SER A 306 -6.31 -6.58 -4.80
CA SER A 306 -6.37 -6.60 -6.27
C SER A 306 -6.49 -8.03 -6.81
N LYS A 307 -5.71 -8.97 -6.29
CA LYS A 307 -5.81 -10.40 -6.62
C LYS A 307 -7.20 -10.95 -6.26
N THR A 308 -7.67 -10.70 -5.03
CA THR A 308 -8.96 -11.19 -4.55
C THR A 308 -10.13 -10.68 -5.38
N CYS A 309 -10.09 -9.40 -5.81
CA CYS A 309 -11.15 -8.80 -6.62
C CYS A 309 -10.93 -8.92 -8.13
N GLY A 310 -9.85 -9.56 -8.61
CA GLY A 310 -9.62 -9.84 -10.02
C GLY A 310 -9.32 -8.60 -10.86
N ILE A 311 -8.51 -7.67 -10.33
CA ILE A 311 -8.13 -6.41 -11.00
C ILE A 311 -6.62 -6.19 -10.93
N SER A 312 -6.13 -5.16 -11.62
CA SER A 312 -4.71 -4.81 -11.64
C SER A 312 -4.37 -3.85 -10.51
N GLY A 313 -3.30 -4.14 -9.77
CA GLY A 313 -2.73 -3.25 -8.77
C GLY A 313 -1.24 -3.06 -8.98
N LEU A 314 -0.77 -1.81 -8.90
CA LEU A 314 0.65 -1.51 -8.95
C LEU A 314 1.13 -1.06 -7.58
N ARG A 315 2.01 -1.85 -6.98
CA ARG A 315 2.81 -1.44 -5.82
C ARG A 315 4.15 -0.88 -6.31
N PRO A 316 4.31 0.45 -6.34
CA PRO A 316 5.58 1.05 -6.75
C PRO A 316 6.71 0.67 -5.79
N THR A 317 7.94 0.78 -6.25
CA THR A 317 9.12 0.75 -5.38
C THR A 317 8.99 1.86 -4.33
N PHE A 318 9.40 1.59 -3.08
CA PHE A 318 9.45 2.58 -2.01
C PHE A 318 10.20 3.84 -2.48
N GLY A 319 9.69 5.01 -2.11
CA GLY A 319 10.28 6.28 -2.49
C GLY A 319 9.99 6.71 -3.94
N ARG A 320 8.98 6.15 -4.61
CA ARG A 320 8.55 6.62 -5.94
C ARG A 320 7.36 7.56 -5.91
N VAL A 321 6.49 7.45 -4.89
CA VAL A 321 5.30 8.28 -4.68
C VAL A 321 5.35 8.84 -3.27
N SER A 322 5.05 10.13 -3.12
CA SER A 322 4.99 10.79 -1.82
C SER A 322 3.89 10.21 -0.93
N ARG A 323 4.21 10.04 0.34
CA ARG A 323 3.29 9.62 1.41
C ARG A 323 2.84 10.79 2.27
N HIS A 324 3.16 12.03 1.87
CA HIS A 324 2.67 13.21 2.59
C HIS A 324 1.15 13.21 2.62
N GLY A 325 0.57 13.34 3.81
CA GLY A 325 -0.88 13.27 4.04
C GLY A 325 -1.47 11.85 4.03
N VAL A 326 -0.63 10.84 4.18
CA VAL A 326 -1.03 9.43 4.27
C VAL A 326 -0.74 8.91 5.68
N MET A 327 -1.70 8.20 6.28
CA MET A 327 -1.51 7.54 7.58
C MET A 327 -0.31 6.57 7.52
N PRO A 328 0.68 6.69 8.39
CA PRO A 328 1.79 5.76 8.43
C PRO A 328 1.35 4.44 9.10
N VAL A 329 1.77 3.32 8.52
CA VAL A 329 1.75 1.99 9.14
C VAL A 329 3.19 1.60 9.44
N CYS A 330 4.08 1.77 8.46
CA CYS A 330 5.50 1.51 8.59
C CYS A 330 6.28 2.49 7.71
N TRP A 331 7.00 3.42 8.32
CA TRP A 331 7.70 4.50 7.59
C TRP A 331 8.72 4.00 6.56
N SER A 332 9.28 2.81 6.76
CA SER A 332 10.27 2.23 5.84
C SER A 332 9.66 1.33 4.76
N LEU A 333 8.37 0.96 4.87
CA LEU A 333 7.73 0.00 3.97
C LEU A 333 6.52 0.55 3.21
N ASP A 334 5.86 1.62 3.66
CA ASP A 334 4.63 2.12 3.06
C ASP A 334 4.85 2.68 1.65
N LYS A 335 3.98 2.29 0.75
CA LYS A 335 3.89 2.75 -0.63
C LYS A 335 2.47 3.14 -0.98
N VAL A 336 2.32 4.16 -1.82
CA VAL A 336 1.05 4.58 -2.41
C VAL A 336 1.03 4.14 -3.87
N GLY A 337 -0.07 3.59 -4.35
CA GLY A 337 -0.14 3.14 -5.72
C GLY A 337 -1.56 2.95 -6.26
N PRO A 338 -1.68 2.86 -7.60
CA PRO A 338 -2.96 2.73 -8.28
C PRO A 338 -3.52 1.30 -8.24
N ILE A 339 -4.85 1.23 -8.26
CA ILE A 339 -5.65 0.03 -8.44
C ILE A 339 -6.61 0.32 -9.60
N CYS A 340 -6.47 -0.44 -10.69
CA CYS A 340 -7.10 -0.16 -11.97
C CYS A 340 -7.61 -1.45 -12.62
N ARG A 341 -8.37 -1.32 -13.74
CA ARG A 341 -8.82 -2.47 -14.51
C ARG A 341 -7.80 -2.98 -15.53
N SER A 342 -6.83 -2.15 -15.90
CA SER A 342 -5.74 -2.56 -16.80
C SER A 342 -4.37 -2.14 -16.27
N VAL A 343 -3.31 -2.82 -16.73
CA VAL A 343 -1.93 -2.50 -16.37
C VAL A 343 -1.51 -1.15 -16.95
N GLU A 344 -1.97 -0.80 -18.16
CA GLU A 344 -1.68 0.51 -18.76
C GLU A 344 -2.34 1.64 -17.99
N ASP A 345 -3.57 1.45 -17.46
CA ASP A 345 -4.18 2.43 -16.56
C ASP A 345 -3.33 2.65 -15.31
N CYS A 346 -2.78 1.57 -14.72
CA CYS A 346 -1.84 1.69 -13.59
C CYS A 346 -0.62 2.54 -13.97
N ALA A 347 -0.08 2.37 -15.17
CA ALA A 347 1.06 3.17 -15.64
C ALA A 347 0.69 4.65 -15.82
N ILE A 348 -0.48 4.95 -16.40
CA ILE A 348 -0.99 6.32 -16.57
C ILE A 348 -1.18 7.01 -15.22
N VAL A 349 -1.83 6.35 -14.27
CA VAL A 349 -2.05 6.91 -12.93
C VAL A 349 -0.73 7.08 -12.18
N PHE A 350 0.16 6.09 -12.26
CA PHE A 350 1.49 6.17 -11.64
C PHE A 350 2.32 7.33 -12.20
N GLU A 351 2.27 7.58 -13.51
CA GLU A 351 2.97 8.73 -14.13
C GLU A 351 2.48 10.06 -13.53
N ALA A 352 1.18 10.19 -13.25
CA ALA A 352 0.63 11.40 -12.66
C ALA A 352 1.02 11.61 -11.19
N ILE A 353 1.17 10.53 -10.41
CA ILE A 353 1.36 10.65 -8.95
C ILE A 353 2.81 10.52 -8.49
N ARG A 354 3.75 10.06 -9.33
CA ARG A 354 5.15 9.81 -8.97
C ARG A 354 5.99 11.08 -8.84
N GLY A 355 7.12 10.95 -8.19
CA GLY A 355 8.17 11.97 -8.10
C GLY A 355 8.12 12.80 -6.82
N PRO A 356 9.18 13.58 -6.55
CA PRO A 356 9.33 14.35 -5.32
C PRO A 356 8.33 15.50 -5.23
N ASP A 357 7.96 15.83 -3.99
CA ASP A 357 7.15 16.99 -3.62
C ASP A 357 7.86 17.88 -2.59
N ASN A 358 9.06 17.48 -2.14
CA ASN A 358 9.83 18.09 -1.07
C ASN A 358 9.16 18.03 0.32
N LEU A 359 8.14 17.20 0.49
CA LEU A 359 7.43 16.95 1.75
C LEU A 359 7.73 15.54 2.28
N ASP A 360 7.74 14.53 1.43
CA ASP A 360 8.26 13.19 1.75
C ASP A 360 9.71 13.07 1.26
N LEU A 361 10.65 13.22 2.19
CA LEU A 361 12.08 13.20 1.89
C LEU A 361 12.62 11.83 1.43
N ALA A 362 11.82 10.77 1.54
CA ALA A 362 12.17 9.45 1.02
C ALA A 362 11.96 9.33 -0.50
N VAL A 363 11.30 10.30 -1.12
CA VAL A 363 10.99 10.23 -2.56
C VAL A 363 12.20 10.60 -3.41
N VAL A 364 12.57 9.68 -4.29
CA VAL A 364 13.69 9.84 -5.23
C VAL A 364 13.14 10.16 -6.62
N ASP A 365 13.74 11.18 -7.26
CA ASP A 365 13.43 11.55 -8.64
C ASP A 365 14.08 10.58 -9.63
N MET A 366 13.33 9.56 -10.04
CA MET A 366 13.76 8.56 -11.02
C MET A 366 12.84 8.59 -12.25
N PRO A 367 13.38 8.37 -13.47
CA PRO A 367 12.57 8.25 -14.67
C PRO A 367 11.53 7.13 -14.57
N PHE A 368 10.46 7.29 -15.34
CA PHE A 368 9.50 6.23 -15.64
C PHE A 368 9.24 6.25 -17.14
N ASN A 369 9.94 5.39 -17.86
CA ASN A 369 9.95 5.35 -19.33
C ASN A 369 8.98 4.26 -19.79
N TRP A 370 7.68 4.59 -19.84
CA TRP A 370 6.65 3.68 -20.30
C TRP A 370 6.52 3.75 -21.83
N ASP A 371 6.57 2.58 -22.47
CA ASP A 371 6.24 2.41 -23.88
C ASP A 371 5.29 1.23 -24.03
N GLY A 372 3.99 1.52 -24.23
CA GLY A 372 2.92 0.54 -24.40
C GLY A 372 3.00 -0.25 -25.71
N ASN A 373 3.87 0.16 -26.66
CA ASN A 373 4.12 -0.53 -27.93
C ASN A 373 5.42 -1.33 -27.93
N ARG A 374 6.07 -1.47 -26.75
CA ARG A 374 7.34 -2.18 -26.64
C ARG A 374 7.19 -3.63 -27.08
N SER A 375 8.10 -4.10 -27.96
CA SER A 375 8.18 -5.51 -28.33
C SER A 375 8.51 -6.38 -27.10
N LEU A 376 7.88 -7.54 -27.04
CA LEU A 376 8.20 -8.60 -26.08
C LEU A 376 9.41 -9.43 -26.48
N GLU A 377 9.87 -9.29 -27.74
CA GLU A 377 11.05 -9.99 -28.24
C GLU A 377 12.29 -9.66 -27.39
N ASN A 378 13.04 -10.68 -27.04
CA ASN A 378 14.26 -10.58 -26.24
C ASN A 378 14.04 -10.12 -24.78
N LEU A 379 12.82 -10.09 -24.26
CA LEU A 379 12.61 -9.94 -22.84
C LEU A 379 13.09 -11.16 -22.08
N ARG A 380 13.89 -10.93 -21.04
CA ARG A 380 14.28 -11.97 -20.08
C ARG A 380 13.23 -12.03 -18.98
N VAL A 381 12.38 -13.05 -19.00
CA VAL A 381 11.31 -13.25 -18.03
C VAL A 381 11.65 -14.42 -17.13
N GLY A 382 11.79 -14.17 -15.83
CA GLY A 382 11.99 -15.21 -14.83
C GLY A 382 10.67 -15.76 -14.32
N CYS A 383 10.63 -17.09 -14.08
CA CYS A 383 9.50 -17.78 -13.47
C CYS A 383 9.97 -18.45 -12.17
N LEU A 384 9.35 -18.09 -11.04
CA LEU A 384 9.67 -18.69 -9.74
C LEU A 384 9.17 -20.13 -9.70
N GLN A 385 10.09 -21.09 -9.69
CA GLN A 385 9.75 -22.53 -9.72
C GLN A 385 8.88 -22.96 -8.54
N ASP A 386 9.17 -22.42 -7.36
CA ASP A 386 8.50 -22.81 -6.12
C ASP A 386 7.09 -22.20 -5.98
N ALA A 387 6.71 -21.24 -6.85
CA ALA A 387 5.38 -20.66 -6.92
C ALA A 387 4.41 -21.43 -7.83
N PHE A 388 4.93 -22.37 -8.65
CA PHE A 388 4.18 -23.14 -9.63
C PHE A 388 4.42 -24.63 -9.36
N GLY A 389 3.77 -25.18 -8.34
CA GLY A 389 3.80 -26.60 -7.99
C GLY A 389 2.55 -27.35 -8.44
N ASP A 390 2.29 -28.49 -7.84
CA ASP A 390 1.14 -29.35 -8.18
C ASP A 390 -0.22 -28.71 -7.92
N ASP A 391 -0.28 -27.68 -7.03
CA ASP A 391 -1.48 -26.91 -6.69
C ASP A 391 -1.58 -25.58 -7.48
N THR A 392 -0.87 -25.47 -8.60
CA THR A 392 -0.89 -24.24 -9.42
C THR A 392 -2.29 -23.98 -9.97
N ASP A 393 -2.79 -22.73 -9.77
CA ASP A 393 -4.08 -22.29 -10.28
C ASP A 393 -4.13 -22.38 -11.83
N ALA A 394 -5.30 -22.75 -12.37
CA ALA A 394 -5.50 -22.86 -13.81
C ALA A 394 -5.22 -21.55 -14.55
N ASN A 395 -5.49 -20.40 -13.92
CA ASN A 395 -5.22 -19.08 -14.50
C ASN A 395 -3.72 -18.79 -14.54
N ASP A 396 -2.96 -19.22 -13.54
CA ASP A 396 -1.50 -19.06 -13.53
C ASP A 396 -0.87 -19.89 -14.66
N THR A 397 -1.35 -21.13 -14.84
CA THR A 397 -0.93 -22.00 -15.95
C THR A 397 -1.24 -21.36 -17.31
N ALA A 398 -2.47 -20.86 -17.50
CA ALA A 398 -2.89 -20.17 -18.72
C ALA A 398 -2.08 -18.90 -18.98
N THR A 399 -1.68 -18.19 -17.93
CA THR A 399 -0.81 -17.01 -18.04
C THR A 399 0.57 -17.37 -18.56
N LEU A 400 1.18 -18.44 -18.04
CA LEU A 400 2.48 -18.92 -18.52
C LEU A 400 2.42 -19.40 -19.99
N GLU A 401 1.32 -20.07 -20.38
CA GLU A 401 1.09 -20.47 -21.77
C GLU A 401 0.92 -19.26 -22.69
N SER A 402 0.17 -18.26 -22.24
CA SER A 402 -0.02 -17.01 -22.99
C SER A 402 1.30 -16.28 -23.23
N LEU A 403 2.18 -16.21 -22.23
CA LEU A 403 3.52 -15.62 -22.37
C LEU A 403 4.38 -16.40 -23.40
N ARG A 404 4.33 -17.74 -23.37
CA ARG A 404 5.04 -18.57 -24.36
C ARG A 404 4.51 -18.35 -25.77
N ASN A 405 3.19 -18.26 -25.93
CA ASN A 405 2.54 -18.01 -27.22
C ASN A 405 2.88 -16.63 -27.79
N LEU A 406 3.20 -15.65 -26.91
CA LEU A 406 3.69 -14.32 -27.29
C LEU A 406 5.20 -14.32 -27.61
N GLY A 407 5.87 -15.47 -27.61
CA GLY A 407 7.28 -15.61 -27.95
C GLY A 407 8.24 -15.28 -26.80
N VAL A 408 7.75 -15.20 -25.56
CA VAL A 408 8.59 -14.93 -24.39
C VAL A 408 9.28 -16.22 -23.92
N GLU A 409 10.59 -16.16 -23.72
CA GLU A 409 11.36 -17.26 -23.10
C GLU A 409 11.26 -17.15 -21.59
N LEU A 410 10.56 -18.09 -20.95
CA LEU A 410 10.47 -18.19 -19.50
C LEU A 410 11.68 -18.93 -18.93
N ARG A 411 12.41 -18.28 -18.03
CA ARG A 411 13.57 -18.86 -17.34
C ARG A 411 13.23 -19.19 -15.89
N PRO A 412 13.45 -20.44 -15.45
CA PRO A 412 13.21 -20.80 -14.07
C PRO A 412 14.13 -20.02 -13.13
N LEU A 413 13.56 -19.47 -12.07
CA LEU A 413 14.27 -18.79 -10.99
C LEU A 413 14.00 -19.46 -9.66
N ARG A 414 14.96 -19.34 -8.73
CA ARG A 414 14.77 -19.54 -7.30
C ARG A 414 15.23 -18.29 -6.58
N LEU A 415 14.44 -17.83 -5.64
CA LEU A 415 14.87 -16.77 -4.74
C LEU A 415 15.83 -17.35 -3.70
N PRO A 416 16.82 -16.59 -3.23
CA PRO A 416 17.63 -16.98 -2.07
C PRO A 416 16.72 -17.22 -0.86
N GLU A 417 17.11 -18.12 0.02
CA GLU A 417 16.45 -18.26 1.32
C GLU A 417 16.63 -16.97 2.12
N HIS A 418 15.53 -16.38 2.58
CA HIS A 418 15.51 -15.17 3.36
C HIS A 418 14.73 -15.39 4.66
N ALA A 419 15.12 -14.68 5.70
CA ALA A 419 14.37 -14.54 6.93
C ALA A 419 13.13 -13.64 6.78
N GLY A 420 12.45 -13.68 5.62
CA GLY A 420 11.48 -12.66 5.20
C GLY A 420 10.34 -12.41 6.17
N MET A 421 9.70 -13.46 6.68
CA MET A 421 8.57 -13.30 7.61
C MET A 421 9.03 -12.85 9.00
N ASP A 422 10.19 -13.29 9.46
CA ASP A 422 10.74 -12.88 10.76
C ASP A 422 11.10 -11.39 10.76
N ALA A 423 11.50 -10.83 9.62
CA ALA A 423 11.78 -9.40 9.48
C ALA A 423 10.50 -8.53 9.64
N LEU A 424 9.31 -9.07 9.42
CA LEU A 424 8.04 -8.36 9.64
C LEU A 424 7.78 -8.03 11.11
N GLN A 425 8.52 -8.62 12.06
CA GLN A 425 8.47 -8.19 13.45
C GLN A 425 8.85 -6.71 13.62
N MET A 426 9.67 -6.17 12.72
CA MET A 426 10.00 -4.73 12.71
C MET A 426 8.77 -3.86 12.42
N LEU A 427 7.82 -4.36 11.64
CA LEU A 427 6.56 -3.67 11.35
C LEU A 427 5.76 -3.36 12.62
N LEU A 428 5.71 -4.30 13.57
CA LEU A 428 4.99 -4.12 14.84
C LEU A 428 5.57 -2.98 15.69
N VAL A 429 6.88 -2.75 15.60
CA VAL A 429 7.53 -1.64 16.30
C VAL A 429 7.17 -0.30 15.67
N ASP A 430 7.18 -0.21 14.35
CA ASP A 430 6.78 1.00 13.62
C ASP A 430 5.30 1.32 13.85
N GLU A 431 4.42 0.32 13.83
CA GLU A 431 2.99 0.49 14.12
C GLU A 431 2.76 0.99 15.55
N ALA A 432 3.40 0.37 16.54
CA ALA A 432 3.29 0.80 17.92
C ALA A 432 3.73 2.27 18.10
N ALA A 433 4.80 2.68 17.42
CA ALA A 433 5.27 4.06 17.46
C ALA A 433 4.32 5.02 16.71
N ALA A 434 3.70 4.57 15.60
CA ALA A 434 2.78 5.39 14.81
C ALA A 434 1.45 5.66 15.53
N PHE A 435 1.03 4.75 16.41
CA PHE A 435 -0.24 4.80 17.12
C PHE A 435 -0.10 4.84 18.65
N ASP A 436 1.04 5.34 19.14
CA ASP A 436 1.34 5.45 20.57
C ASP A 436 0.25 6.22 21.34
N GLU A 437 -0.39 7.21 20.72
CA GLU A 437 -1.48 7.97 21.33
C GLU A 437 -2.78 7.15 21.58
N LEU A 438 -2.92 5.97 20.97
CA LEU A 438 -4.06 5.07 21.18
C LEU A 438 -3.86 4.10 22.35
N ILE A 439 -2.64 3.97 22.85
CA ILE A 439 -2.27 3.07 23.92
C ILE A 439 -2.25 3.81 25.26
#